data_1136b71a28225abce439362ab7b5b9c0
#
_entry.id   1136b71a28225abce439362ab7b5b9c0
#
_cell.length_a   1.000
_cell.length_b   1.000
_cell.length_c   1.000
_cell.angle_alpha   90.00
_cell.angle_beta   90.00
_cell.angle_gamma   90.00
#
_symmetry.space_group_name_H-M   'P 1'
#
loop_
_entity.id
_entity.type
_entity.pdbx_description
1 polymer ?
#
loop_
_entity_poly.entity_id
_entity_poly.type
_entity_poly.pdbx_seq_one_letter_code
_entity_poly.pdbx_strand_id
1 'polypeptide(L)'
;MHTVLIVDDHPVIRLAVRVLLEKHALQVVAETDNGVDAIQLVREHEPDVVILDIGIPKLDGLTVISRIKSLELRSQVLVLTSQSAEAFCKRCIQVGARGFVNKEEDLNNLINALNAVIAGYTFFPSLTFDTLGTPPERISESELIGLLSDREMIVLQHLAMGYSNKAIGEKLFLSNKTVSTYKTRLLQKLGLGSLVDLAEFAKRNSLIH
;
A
#
# COMPACT_ATOMS: atom_id res chain seq x y z
N MET A 1 3.77 22.39 -17.19
CA MET A 1 3.62 22.29 -15.72
C MET A 1 3.16 20.89 -15.45
N HIS A 2 3.87 20.13 -14.61
CA HIS A 2 3.50 18.74 -14.37
C HIS A 2 2.36 18.65 -13.37
N THR A 3 1.47 17.68 -13.60
CA THR A 3 0.25 17.45 -12.86
C THR A 3 0.40 16.26 -11.91
N VAL A 4 -0.10 16.41 -10.69
CA VAL A 4 0.02 15.40 -9.63
C VAL A 4 -1.33 15.13 -9.00
N LEU A 5 -1.65 13.85 -8.80
CA LEU A 5 -2.76 13.38 -7.98
C LEU A 5 -2.18 12.89 -6.63
N ILE A 6 -2.80 13.29 -5.51
CA ILE A 6 -2.41 12.84 -4.16
C ILE A 6 -3.46 11.86 -3.64
N VAL A 7 -3.00 10.68 -3.20
CA VAL A 7 -3.84 9.60 -2.67
C VAL A 7 -3.29 9.17 -1.31
N ASP A 8 -3.92 9.59 -0.23
CA ASP A 8 -3.50 9.30 1.14
C ASP A 8 -4.72 9.47 2.08
N ASP A 9 -4.92 8.58 3.02
CA ASP A 9 -6.06 8.67 3.96
C ASP A 9 -5.80 9.63 5.13
N HIS A 10 -4.57 10.12 5.30
CA HIS A 10 -4.20 11.10 6.34
C HIS A 10 -4.31 12.54 5.82
N PRO A 11 -5.29 13.35 6.27
CA PRO A 11 -5.49 14.72 5.77
C PRO A 11 -4.28 15.65 5.96
N VAL A 12 -3.55 15.46 7.06
CA VAL A 12 -2.36 16.27 7.38
C VAL A 12 -1.23 16.01 6.39
N ILE A 13 -1.04 14.74 5.99
CA ILE A 13 -0.04 14.37 4.99
C ILE A 13 -0.42 14.95 3.62
N ARG A 14 -1.70 14.83 3.20
CA ARG A 14 -2.15 15.43 1.94
C ARG A 14 -1.87 16.92 1.90
N LEU A 15 -2.21 17.65 2.98
CA LEU A 15 -1.96 19.08 3.08
C LEU A 15 -0.46 19.42 2.99
N ALA A 16 0.39 18.68 3.72
CA ALA A 16 1.83 18.90 3.72
C ALA A 16 2.44 18.65 2.32
N VAL A 17 2.03 17.57 1.67
CA VAL A 17 2.47 17.22 0.31
C VAL A 17 1.99 18.29 -0.67
N ARG A 18 0.73 18.71 -0.62
CA ARG A 18 0.21 19.77 -1.49
C ARG A 18 1.05 21.06 -1.39
N VAL A 19 1.26 21.56 -0.17
CA VAL A 19 2.06 22.78 0.07
C VAL A 19 3.48 22.64 -0.47
N LEU A 20 4.08 21.47 -0.30
CA LEU A 20 5.41 21.17 -0.83
C LEU A 20 5.43 21.22 -2.37
N LEU A 21 4.46 20.57 -3.03
CA LEU A 21 4.36 20.52 -4.49
C LEU A 21 4.14 21.91 -5.10
N GLU A 22 3.26 22.72 -4.52
CA GLU A 22 2.98 24.09 -4.97
C GLU A 22 4.24 24.98 -4.92
N LYS A 23 5.08 24.83 -3.88
CA LYS A 23 6.38 25.53 -3.79
C LYS A 23 7.35 25.18 -4.92
N HIS A 24 7.21 23.98 -5.49
CA HIS A 24 8.05 23.47 -6.57
C HIS A 24 7.39 23.57 -7.96
N ALA A 25 6.37 24.42 -8.10
CA ALA A 25 5.63 24.67 -9.34
C ALA A 25 5.00 23.40 -9.96
N LEU A 26 4.64 22.43 -9.12
CA LEU A 26 3.87 21.25 -9.50
C LEU A 26 2.37 21.50 -9.21
N GLN A 27 1.51 21.11 -10.13
CA GLN A 27 0.08 21.33 -10.01
C GLN A 27 -0.62 20.10 -9.43
N VAL A 28 -1.24 20.23 -8.26
CA VAL A 28 -2.14 19.21 -7.72
C VAL A 28 -3.48 19.32 -8.42
N VAL A 29 -3.84 18.32 -9.22
CA VAL A 29 -5.08 18.30 -10.00
C VAL A 29 -6.26 17.71 -9.22
N ALA A 30 -6.00 16.80 -8.31
CA ALA A 30 -7.00 16.23 -7.41
C ALA A 30 -6.35 15.57 -6.18
N GLU A 31 -7.19 15.28 -5.18
CA GLU A 31 -6.82 14.54 -3.98
C GLU A 31 -7.93 13.56 -3.59
N THR A 32 -7.54 12.43 -3.01
CA THR A 32 -8.49 11.49 -2.43
C THR A 32 -7.88 10.73 -1.25
N ASP A 33 -8.75 10.13 -0.44
CA ASP A 33 -8.40 9.35 0.75
C ASP A 33 -8.52 7.83 0.53
N ASN A 34 -8.84 7.38 -0.69
CA ASN A 34 -9.11 5.96 -0.93
C ASN A 34 -8.80 5.53 -2.37
N GLY A 35 -8.56 4.21 -2.52
CA GLY A 35 -8.11 3.64 -3.79
C GLY A 35 -9.19 3.54 -4.88
N VAL A 36 -10.48 3.53 -4.53
CA VAL A 36 -11.55 3.45 -5.54
C VAL A 36 -11.66 4.77 -6.29
N ASP A 37 -11.73 5.88 -5.55
CA ASP A 37 -11.81 7.21 -6.13
C ASP A 37 -10.50 7.57 -6.86
N ALA A 38 -9.35 7.07 -6.37
CA ALA A 38 -8.06 7.25 -7.03
C ALA A 38 -8.07 6.77 -8.49
N ILE A 39 -8.60 5.58 -8.76
CA ILE A 39 -8.69 5.04 -10.14
C ILE A 39 -9.58 5.92 -11.03
N GLN A 40 -10.69 6.42 -10.47
CA GLN A 40 -11.58 7.32 -11.20
C GLN A 40 -10.88 8.64 -11.56
N LEU A 41 -10.24 9.27 -10.57
CA LEU A 41 -9.53 10.55 -10.74
C LEU A 41 -8.34 10.43 -11.70
N VAL A 42 -7.63 9.29 -11.70
CA VAL A 42 -6.56 9.04 -12.69
C VAL A 42 -7.11 9.04 -14.11
N ARG A 43 -8.27 8.42 -14.36
CA ARG A 43 -8.92 8.42 -15.68
C ARG A 43 -9.43 9.78 -16.10
N GLU A 44 -9.93 10.56 -15.14
CA GLU A 44 -10.51 11.87 -15.39
C GLU A 44 -9.47 12.95 -15.67
N HIS A 45 -8.37 12.93 -14.91
CA HIS A 45 -7.36 13.99 -14.95
C HIS A 45 -6.08 13.59 -15.68
N GLU A 46 -5.84 12.31 -15.93
CA GLU A 46 -4.62 11.76 -16.54
C GLU A 46 -3.33 12.44 -15.99
N PRO A 47 -3.11 12.45 -14.64
CA PRO A 47 -1.98 13.15 -14.05
C PRO A 47 -0.65 12.55 -14.51
N ASP A 48 0.41 13.37 -14.60
CA ASP A 48 1.76 12.88 -14.90
C ASP A 48 2.26 11.92 -13.81
N VAL A 49 1.99 12.26 -12.53
CA VAL A 49 2.38 11.44 -11.38
C VAL A 49 1.22 11.26 -10.40
N VAL A 50 1.08 10.05 -9.88
CA VAL A 50 0.21 9.72 -8.75
C VAL A 50 1.08 9.47 -7.54
N ILE A 51 1.01 10.33 -6.51
CA ILE A 51 1.60 10.06 -5.19
C ILE A 51 0.59 9.21 -4.44
N LEU A 52 0.99 8.00 -4.06
CA LEU A 52 0.07 6.99 -3.53
C LEU A 52 0.59 6.40 -2.22
N ASP A 53 -0.20 6.52 -1.15
CA ASP A 53 -0.02 5.64 0.00
C ASP A 53 -0.58 4.25 -0.29
N ILE A 54 0.15 3.22 0.13
CA ILE A 54 -0.29 1.83 -0.01
C ILE A 54 -1.23 1.38 1.12
N GLY A 55 -1.26 2.11 2.25
CA GLY A 55 -2.10 1.81 3.41
C GLY A 55 -3.56 2.31 3.32
N ILE A 56 -4.03 2.77 2.17
CA ILE A 56 -5.34 3.39 1.99
C ILE A 56 -6.53 2.42 2.10
N PRO A 57 -7.71 2.91 2.53
CA PRO A 57 -8.93 2.10 2.64
C PRO A 57 -9.60 1.81 1.30
N LYS A 58 -10.65 0.97 1.35
CA LYS A 58 -11.53 0.49 0.27
C LYS A 58 -10.82 -0.37 -0.77
N LEU A 59 -9.74 0.10 -1.38
CA LEU A 59 -8.91 -0.63 -2.33
C LEU A 59 -7.46 -0.38 -1.95
N ASP A 60 -6.69 -1.45 -1.68
CA ASP A 60 -5.28 -1.35 -1.28
C ASP A 60 -4.40 -0.75 -2.39
N GLY A 61 -3.33 -0.07 -1.99
CA GLY A 61 -2.50 0.67 -2.92
C GLY A 61 -1.78 -0.20 -3.95
N LEU A 62 -1.38 -1.43 -3.63
CA LEU A 62 -0.75 -2.33 -4.61
C LEU A 62 -1.73 -2.69 -5.75
N THR A 63 -3.00 -2.93 -5.40
CA THR A 63 -4.06 -3.13 -6.38
C THR A 63 -4.31 -1.86 -7.20
N VAL A 64 -4.26 -0.67 -6.57
CA VAL A 64 -4.37 0.62 -7.30
C VAL A 64 -3.25 0.75 -8.33
N ILE A 65 -1.98 0.50 -7.96
CA ILE A 65 -0.83 0.55 -8.88
C ILE A 65 -1.05 -0.38 -10.08
N SER A 66 -1.40 -1.64 -9.80
CA SER A 66 -1.66 -2.63 -10.84
C SER A 66 -2.77 -2.20 -11.80
N ARG A 67 -3.85 -1.60 -11.29
CA ARG A 67 -4.96 -1.09 -12.11
C ARG A 67 -4.55 0.12 -12.93
N ILE A 68 -3.82 1.10 -12.36
CA ILE A 68 -3.32 2.25 -13.10
C ILE A 68 -2.44 1.78 -14.27
N LYS A 69 -1.53 0.83 -14.02
CA LYS A 69 -0.69 0.23 -15.05
C LYS A 69 -1.52 -0.42 -16.17
N SER A 70 -2.62 -1.12 -15.82
CA SER A 70 -3.51 -1.78 -16.81
C SER A 70 -4.36 -0.79 -17.64
N LEU A 71 -4.44 0.48 -17.24
CA LEU A 71 -5.13 1.51 -18.02
C LEU A 71 -4.29 2.02 -19.20
N GLU A 72 -2.99 1.64 -19.26
CA GLU A 72 -2.04 2.07 -20.29
C GLU A 72 -1.93 3.61 -20.43
N LEU A 73 -2.27 4.34 -19.37
CA LEU A 73 -2.12 5.79 -19.29
C LEU A 73 -0.66 6.18 -19.03
N ARG A 74 -0.32 7.44 -19.30
CA ARG A 74 1.03 7.97 -19.06
C ARG A 74 1.36 8.19 -17.58
N SER A 75 0.36 8.15 -16.72
CA SER A 75 0.50 8.37 -15.27
C SER A 75 1.52 7.42 -14.63
N GLN A 76 2.52 7.99 -13.98
CA GLN A 76 3.52 7.23 -13.22
C GLN A 76 3.14 7.18 -11.75
N VAL A 77 3.38 6.07 -11.06
CA VAL A 77 3.06 5.96 -9.64
C VAL A 77 4.33 6.07 -8.79
N LEU A 78 4.33 7.05 -7.89
CA LEU A 78 5.31 7.23 -6.81
C LEU A 78 4.65 6.87 -5.49
N VAL A 79 5.14 5.83 -4.84
CA VAL A 79 4.64 5.41 -3.51
C VAL A 79 5.21 6.32 -2.44
N LEU A 80 4.32 6.83 -1.56
CA LEU A 80 4.67 7.58 -0.34
C LEU A 80 3.96 6.91 0.84
N THR A 81 4.69 6.20 1.69
CA THR A 81 4.08 5.35 2.72
C THR A 81 4.92 5.28 4.00
N SER A 82 4.28 4.99 5.13
CA SER A 82 4.98 4.66 6.39
C SER A 82 5.39 3.19 6.49
N GLN A 83 5.07 2.38 5.48
CA GLN A 83 5.46 0.97 5.47
C GLN A 83 6.95 0.83 5.15
N SER A 84 7.58 -0.23 5.70
CA SER A 84 9.02 -0.44 5.49
C SER A 84 9.36 -0.73 4.03
N ALA A 85 10.49 -0.19 3.57
CA ALA A 85 10.95 -0.38 2.21
C ALA A 85 11.34 -1.85 1.94
N GLU A 86 11.92 -2.54 2.94
CA GLU A 86 12.33 -3.94 2.85
C GLU A 86 11.12 -4.83 2.53
N ALA A 87 9.98 -4.54 3.15
CA ALA A 87 8.78 -5.35 3.02
C ALA A 87 7.99 -5.06 1.71
N PHE A 88 7.95 -3.80 1.28
CA PHE A 88 7.03 -3.39 0.22
C PHE A 88 7.70 -2.97 -1.08
N CYS A 89 8.94 -2.50 -1.07
CA CYS A 89 9.59 -1.93 -2.25
C CYS A 89 9.59 -2.91 -3.44
N LYS A 90 10.02 -4.16 -3.22
CA LYS A 90 10.03 -5.20 -4.25
C LYS A 90 8.64 -5.46 -4.85
N ARG A 91 7.60 -5.47 -4.01
CA ARG A 91 6.20 -5.64 -4.47
C ARG A 91 5.73 -4.45 -5.29
N CYS A 92 6.04 -3.22 -4.83
CA CYS A 92 5.71 -1.99 -5.56
C CYS A 92 6.35 -1.99 -6.96
N ILE A 93 7.62 -2.39 -7.07
CA ILE A 93 8.32 -2.54 -8.35
C ILE A 93 7.60 -3.56 -9.25
N GLN A 94 7.27 -4.73 -8.73
CA GLN A 94 6.63 -5.81 -9.50
C GLN A 94 5.27 -5.40 -10.07
N VAL A 95 4.46 -4.66 -9.31
CA VAL A 95 3.15 -4.17 -9.78
C VAL A 95 3.24 -2.93 -10.66
N GLY A 96 4.42 -2.29 -10.76
CA GLY A 96 4.69 -1.22 -11.72
C GLY A 96 4.84 0.18 -11.15
N ALA A 97 5.09 0.33 -9.84
CA ALA A 97 5.50 1.62 -9.28
C ALA A 97 6.84 2.08 -9.90
N ARG A 98 7.02 3.39 -9.99
CA ARG A 98 8.24 4.02 -10.50
C ARG A 98 9.13 4.59 -9.41
N GLY A 99 8.59 4.74 -8.20
CA GLY A 99 9.38 5.16 -7.06
C GLY A 99 8.74 4.78 -5.73
N PHE A 100 9.56 4.84 -4.68
CA PHE A 100 9.16 4.55 -3.30
C PHE A 100 9.87 5.52 -2.36
N VAL A 101 9.11 6.21 -1.52
CA VAL A 101 9.58 7.14 -0.48
C VAL A 101 8.89 6.79 0.83
N ASN A 102 9.65 6.74 1.91
CA ASN A 102 9.07 6.57 3.25
C ASN A 102 8.60 7.94 3.79
N LYS A 103 7.39 7.99 4.39
CA LYS A 103 6.83 9.20 5.02
C LYS A 103 7.67 9.71 6.20
N GLU A 104 8.48 8.86 6.82
CA GLU A 104 9.36 9.21 7.92
C GLU A 104 10.67 9.87 7.46
N GLU A 105 10.96 9.82 6.16
CA GLU A 105 12.13 10.48 5.58
C GLU A 105 11.90 11.98 5.38
N ASP A 106 13.00 12.71 5.09
CA ASP A 106 12.91 14.13 4.76
C ASP A 106 12.01 14.34 3.51
N LEU A 107 11.06 15.27 3.62
CA LEU A 107 10.18 15.67 2.52
C LEU A 107 10.94 16.13 1.26
N ASN A 108 12.21 16.54 1.37
CA ASN A 108 13.05 16.82 0.22
C ASN A 108 13.28 15.57 -0.66
N ASN A 109 13.30 14.38 -0.07
CA ASN A 109 13.39 13.13 -0.82
C ASN A 109 12.18 12.91 -1.73
N LEU A 110 10.99 13.36 -1.33
CA LEU A 110 9.80 13.29 -2.18
C LEU A 110 9.97 14.13 -3.46
N ILE A 111 10.54 15.34 -3.35
CA ILE A 111 10.78 16.19 -4.54
C ILE A 111 11.84 15.57 -5.45
N ASN A 112 12.90 15.01 -4.89
CA ASN A 112 13.94 14.32 -5.68
C ASN A 112 13.34 13.11 -6.42
N ALA A 113 12.51 12.32 -5.72
CA ALA A 113 11.82 11.18 -6.30
C ALA A 113 10.86 11.59 -7.42
N LEU A 114 10.07 12.66 -7.21
CA LEU A 114 9.17 13.20 -8.23
C LEU A 114 9.92 13.65 -9.48
N ASN A 115 10.98 14.42 -9.31
CA ASN A 115 11.81 14.87 -10.44
C ASN A 115 12.40 13.69 -11.23
N ALA A 116 12.88 12.67 -10.54
CA ALA A 116 13.38 11.46 -11.18
C ALA A 116 12.28 10.73 -11.96
N VAL A 117 11.10 10.53 -11.36
CA VAL A 117 9.97 9.83 -11.98
C VAL A 117 9.43 10.61 -13.19
N ILE A 118 9.29 11.93 -13.08
CA ILE A 118 8.87 12.81 -14.19
C ILE A 118 9.87 12.75 -15.35
N ALA A 119 11.17 12.67 -15.05
CA ALA A 119 12.22 12.52 -16.05
C ALA A 119 12.29 11.10 -16.67
N GLY A 120 11.42 10.17 -16.25
CA GLY A 120 11.37 8.80 -16.76
C GLY A 120 12.27 7.81 -16.03
N TYR A 121 12.98 8.24 -14.99
CA TYR A 121 13.80 7.37 -14.15
C TYR A 121 12.96 6.69 -13.06
N THR A 122 13.58 5.75 -12.37
CA THR A 122 13.01 5.14 -11.17
C THR A 122 13.70 5.67 -9.92
N PHE A 123 12.97 5.76 -8.81
CA PHE A 123 13.52 6.21 -7.54
C PHE A 123 13.13 5.22 -6.43
N PHE A 124 14.09 4.38 -6.04
CA PHE A 124 13.90 3.41 -4.97
C PHE A 124 15.07 3.51 -3.98
N PRO A 125 14.83 3.27 -2.67
CA PRO A 125 15.92 3.21 -1.70
C PRO A 125 16.93 2.16 -2.13
N SER A 126 18.21 2.40 -1.82
CA SER A 126 19.30 1.45 -2.03
C SER A 126 19.10 0.24 -1.10
N LEU A 127 18.15 -0.61 -1.45
CA LEU A 127 18.13 -1.95 -0.90
C LEU A 127 19.40 -2.61 -1.42
N THR A 128 20.15 -3.28 -0.58
CA THR A 128 21.28 -4.10 -0.99
C THR A 128 20.74 -5.14 -1.97
N PHE A 129 20.90 -4.85 -3.27
CA PHE A 129 20.39 -5.66 -4.37
C PHE A 129 21.18 -6.98 -4.55
N ASP A 130 21.78 -7.51 -3.51
CA ASP A 130 22.39 -8.85 -3.53
C ASP A 130 21.40 -9.98 -3.84
N THR A 131 20.12 -9.63 -4.03
CA THR A 131 19.04 -10.61 -4.27
C THR A 131 18.31 -10.49 -5.61
N LEU A 132 18.81 -9.71 -6.59
CA LEU A 132 18.20 -9.72 -7.94
C LEU A 132 18.50 -11.00 -8.75
N GLY A 133 19.33 -11.90 -8.22
CA GLY A 133 19.71 -13.17 -8.86
C GLY A 133 19.28 -14.44 -8.13
N THR A 134 18.68 -14.34 -6.94
CA THR A 134 18.13 -15.50 -6.23
C THR A 134 16.64 -15.70 -6.56
N PRO A 135 16.18 -16.96 -6.72
CA PRO A 135 14.75 -17.27 -6.76
C PRO A 135 14.08 -16.65 -5.52
N PRO A 136 12.81 -16.27 -5.56
CA PRO A 136 12.16 -15.57 -4.45
C PRO A 136 12.30 -16.43 -3.19
N GLU A 137 13.26 -16.10 -2.33
CA GLU A 137 13.27 -16.61 -0.98
C GLU A 137 11.92 -16.22 -0.38
N ARG A 138 11.24 -17.19 0.18
CA ARG A 138 9.94 -16.99 0.82
C ARG A 138 10.12 -15.87 1.83
N ILE A 139 9.38 -14.78 1.64
CA ILE A 139 9.26 -13.71 2.64
C ILE A 139 9.07 -14.41 3.98
N SER A 140 9.88 -14.10 4.98
CA SER A 140 9.76 -14.73 6.28
C SER A 140 8.37 -14.47 6.87
N GLU A 141 7.86 -15.43 7.65
CA GLU A 141 6.54 -15.24 8.28
C GLU A 141 6.50 -14.01 9.19
N SER A 142 7.62 -13.64 9.82
CA SER A 142 7.73 -12.42 10.63
C SER A 142 7.60 -11.15 9.80
N GLU A 143 8.13 -11.13 8.59
CA GLU A 143 7.94 -10.02 7.66
C GLU A 143 6.49 -9.93 7.20
N LEU A 144 5.85 -11.07 6.90
CA LEU A 144 4.42 -11.10 6.55
C LEU A 144 3.54 -10.57 7.68
N ILE A 145 3.86 -10.87 8.93
CA ILE A 145 3.18 -10.38 10.12
C ILE A 145 3.35 -8.85 10.23
N GLY A 146 4.55 -8.34 10.00
CA GLY A 146 4.83 -6.90 9.98
C GLY A 146 4.05 -6.12 8.91
N LEU A 147 3.48 -6.81 7.91
CA LEU A 147 2.65 -6.20 6.87
C LEU A 147 1.18 -6.02 7.26
N LEU A 148 0.77 -6.57 8.40
CA LEU A 148 -0.60 -6.48 8.86
C LEU A 148 -0.82 -5.18 9.63
N SER A 149 -1.89 -4.47 9.31
CA SER A 149 -2.36 -3.38 10.15
C SER A 149 -2.87 -3.92 11.49
N ASP A 150 -2.93 -3.08 12.53
CA ASP A 150 -3.47 -3.45 13.85
C ASP A 150 -4.87 -4.08 13.75
N ARG A 151 -5.72 -3.55 12.86
CA ARG A 151 -7.06 -4.09 12.59
C ARG A 151 -7.02 -5.47 11.96
N GLU A 152 -6.14 -5.69 10.98
CA GLU A 152 -5.95 -6.99 10.35
C GLU A 152 -5.38 -8.01 11.35
N MET A 153 -4.44 -7.60 12.20
CA MET A 153 -3.90 -8.44 13.25
C MET A 153 -4.99 -8.90 14.23
N ILE A 154 -5.82 -7.98 14.73
CA ILE A 154 -6.93 -8.30 15.64
C ILE A 154 -7.92 -9.26 14.97
N VAL A 155 -8.30 -9.01 13.71
CA VAL A 155 -9.21 -9.89 12.96
C VAL A 155 -8.57 -11.27 12.73
N LEU A 156 -7.26 -11.33 12.40
CA LEU A 156 -6.53 -12.58 12.26
C LEU A 156 -6.59 -13.42 13.54
N GLN A 157 -6.28 -12.81 14.69
CA GLN A 157 -6.31 -13.50 15.98
C GLN A 157 -7.69 -14.10 16.28
N HIS A 158 -8.76 -13.34 16.08
CA HIS A 158 -10.13 -13.83 16.30
C HIS A 158 -10.50 -14.96 15.32
N LEU A 159 -10.13 -14.83 14.03
CA LEU A 159 -10.37 -15.90 13.05
C LEU A 159 -9.61 -17.18 13.41
N ALA A 160 -8.36 -17.04 13.84
CA ALA A 160 -7.51 -18.16 14.25
C ALA A 160 -8.01 -18.84 15.52
N MET A 161 -8.67 -18.11 16.41
CA MET A 161 -9.39 -18.66 17.59
C MET A 161 -10.74 -19.32 17.23
N GLY A 162 -11.14 -19.34 15.96
CA GLY A 162 -12.36 -19.97 15.50
C GLY A 162 -13.64 -19.13 15.62
N TYR A 163 -13.54 -17.84 15.92
CA TYR A 163 -14.72 -16.97 15.95
C TYR A 163 -15.34 -16.81 14.56
N SER A 164 -16.68 -16.84 14.53
CA SER A 164 -17.40 -16.57 13.27
C SER A 164 -17.30 -15.08 12.88
N ASN A 165 -17.43 -14.78 11.58
CA ASN A 165 -17.44 -13.39 11.09
C ASN A 165 -18.48 -12.53 11.83
N LYS A 166 -19.62 -13.10 12.20
CA LYS A 166 -20.68 -12.42 12.97
C LYS A 166 -20.18 -12.06 14.37
N ALA A 167 -19.60 -13.02 15.10
CA ALA A 167 -19.07 -12.81 16.43
C ALA A 167 -17.91 -11.79 16.45
N ILE A 168 -17.05 -11.80 15.43
CA ILE A 168 -15.98 -10.81 15.25
C ILE A 168 -16.60 -9.44 14.99
N GLY A 169 -17.60 -9.35 14.12
CA GLY A 169 -18.30 -8.11 13.82
C GLY A 169 -18.93 -7.48 15.06
N GLU A 170 -19.60 -8.26 15.90
CA GLU A 170 -20.18 -7.81 17.17
C GLU A 170 -19.10 -7.29 18.13
N LYS A 171 -17.98 -8.02 18.29
CA LYS A 171 -16.87 -7.62 19.17
C LYS A 171 -16.14 -6.35 18.72
N LEU A 172 -15.96 -6.17 17.43
CA LEU A 172 -15.14 -5.08 16.85
C LEU A 172 -15.97 -3.93 16.28
N PHE A 173 -17.30 -3.98 16.43
CA PHE A 173 -18.25 -3.02 15.85
C PHE A 173 -18.12 -2.92 14.33
N LEU A 174 -17.96 -4.06 13.66
CA LEU A 174 -17.84 -4.18 12.22
C LEU A 174 -19.03 -4.95 11.61
N SER A 175 -19.37 -4.64 10.36
CA SER A 175 -20.33 -5.47 9.63
C SER A 175 -19.72 -6.84 9.30
N ASN A 176 -20.58 -7.88 9.19
CA ASN A 176 -20.16 -9.21 8.74
C ASN A 176 -19.45 -9.16 7.37
N LYS A 177 -19.91 -8.28 6.47
CA LYS A 177 -19.30 -8.04 5.16
C LYS A 177 -17.88 -7.45 5.29
N THR A 178 -17.69 -6.52 6.23
CA THR A 178 -16.37 -5.92 6.51
C THR A 178 -15.40 -6.97 7.02
N VAL A 179 -15.82 -7.81 7.97
CA VAL A 179 -14.99 -8.91 8.49
C VAL A 179 -14.64 -9.91 7.38
N SER A 180 -15.60 -10.24 6.50
CA SER A 180 -15.34 -11.10 5.33
C SER A 180 -14.29 -10.50 4.39
N THR A 181 -14.31 -9.18 4.20
CA THR A 181 -13.31 -8.48 3.40
C THR A 181 -11.91 -8.57 4.04
N TYR A 182 -11.82 -8.35 5.36
CA TYR A 182 -10.56 -8.54 6.10
C TYR A 182 -10.03 -9.97 5.97
N LYS A 183 -10.91 -10.98 6.14
CA LYS A 183 -10.54 -12.39 5.97
C LYS A 183 -9.92 -12.66 4.60
N THR A 184 -10.56 -12.22 3.52
CA THR A 184 -10.04 -12.40 2.15
C THR A 184 -8.68 -11.73 1.97
N ARG A 185 -8.55 -10.49 2.46
CA ARG A 185 -7.27 -9.75 2.39
C ARG A 185 -6.15 -10.42 3.18
N LEU A 186 -6.44 -10.93 4.37
CA LEU A 186 -5.49 -11.65 5.21
C LEU A 186 -4.95 -12.89 4.50
N LEU A 187 -5.85 -13.72 3.96
CA LEU A 187 -5.45 -14.91 3.21
C LEU A 187 -4.56 -14.56 2.01
N GLN A 188 -4.90 -13.50 1.27
CA GLN A 188 -4.11 -13.03 0.14
C GLN A 188 -2.74 -12.48 0.57
N LYS A 189 -2.70 -11.61 1.60
CA LYS A 189 -1.45 -11.01 2.09
C LYS A 189 -0.48 -12.05 2.63
N LEU A 190 -1.00 -13.05 3.33
CA LEU A 190 -0.20 -14.11 3.94
C LEU A 190 0.08 -15.28 2.98
N GLY A 191 -0.53 -15.27 1.77
CA GLY A 191 -0.37 -16.35 0.80
C GLY A 191 -0.98 -17.67 1.27
N LEU A 192 -2.04 -17.62 2.09
CA LEU A 192 -2.70 -18.77 2.69
C LEU A 192 -3.97 -19.16 1.91
N GLY A 193 -4.24 -20.46 1.80
CA GLY A 193 -5.37 -20.99 1.03
C GLY A 193 -6.66 -21.13 1.83
N SER A 194 -6.57 -21.25 3.15
CA SER A 194 -7.72 -21.58 4.00
C SER A 194 -7.64 -20.94 5.39
N LEU A 195 -8.76 -20.99 6.13
CA LEU A 195 -8.78 -20.60 7.54
C LEU A 195 -7.99 -21.56 8.44
N VAL A 196 -7.85 -22.80 8.02
CA VAL A 196 -7.03 -23.78 8.76
C VAL A 196 -5.56 -23.35 8.66
N ASP A 197 -5.10 -23.01 7.46
CA ASP A 197 -3.73 -22.52 7.25
C ASP A 197 -3.50 -21.22 8.04
N LEU A 198 -4.50 -20.34 8.14
CA LEU A 198 -4.44 -19.11 8.93
C LEU A 198 -4.30 -19.41 10.43
N ALA A 199 -5.03 -20.39 10.94
CA ALA A 199 -4.95 -20.78 12.35
C ALA A 199 -3.59 -21.42 12.67
N GLU A 200 -3.07 -22.27 11.80
CA GLU A 200 -1.75 -22.87 11.93
C GLU A 200 -0.64 -21.81 11.86
N PHE A 201 -0.75 -20.85 10.92
CA PHE A 201 0.15 -19.72 10.82
C PHE A 201 0.16 -18.89 12.12
N ALA A 202 -1.01 -18.53 12.63
CA ALA A 202 -1.13 -17.76 13.88
C ALA A 202 -0.53 -18.50 15.09
N LYS A 203 -0.76 -19.80 15.18
CA LYS A 203 -0.24 -20.65 16.23
C LYS A 203 1.29 -20.78 16.19
N ARG A 204 1.84 -21.02 14.99
CA ARG A 204 3.27 -21.17 14.72
C ARG A 204 4.05 -19.89 15.03
N ASN A 205 3.43 -18.74 14.84
CA ASN A 205 4.02 -17.43 15.10
C ASN A 205 3.64 -16.85 16.47
N SER A 206 3.06 -17.64 17.38
CA SER A 206 2.67 -17.21 18.74
C SER A 206 1.72 -15.99 18.77
N LEU A 207 0.91 -15.80 17.75
CA LEU A 207 -0.08 -14.72 17.67
C LEU A 207 -1.36 -15.03 18.46
N ILE A 208 -1.58 -16.29 18.79
CA ILE A 208 -2.64 -16.83 19.66
C ILE A 208 -2.06 -17.83 20.63
N HIS A 209 -2.72 -17.98 21.79
CA HIS A 209 -2.38 -18.96 22.83
C HIS A 209 -3.33 -20.14 22.81
#